data_8bcae3b22a28c387fb1efc71b7b1589c
#
_entry.id   8bcae3b22a28c387fb1efc71b7b1589c
#
_cell.length_a   1.000
_cell.length_b   1.000
_cell.length_c   1.000
_cell.angle_alpha   90.00
_cell.angle_beta   90.00
_cell.angle_gamma   90.00
#
_symmetry.space_group_name_H-M   'P 1'
#
loop_
_entity.id
_entity.type
_entity.pdbx_description
1 polymer ?
#
loop_
_entity_poly.entity_id
_entity_poly.type
_entity_poly.pdbx_seq_one_letter_code
_entity_poly.pdbx_strand_id
1 'polypeptide(L)'
;MAGLLGRISREARLVSNMFRLLRLIGKIKPDSPHTVADILEHWAAARPDNVAILFEDRSYTYRDLEEHARRYAHWAQSLGLKRGDVVALLMENRPEYIFAWGGLIKLGVAVALINTNLRERSLAHSIAISGARHVVMGAEMADNYASAIDDMSERPTVWATGGKVQGANDLDEALARQPVAPLGADVRKGMTARDKCFYIYTSGTTGLPKAANMSHQRIQTMMHSFAVAMRSTEKDRMYVVLPLYHSAGGVCAIGSTLTVGGSVVIRRKFSATQFWDDCVKYKATQFQYIGELCRYLLNSPPHPLEQKHGLRVVMGNGLRPEIWPGFQNRFAIPQIIEFYGATEGNVALDNPDGKVGSIGRVPDYMRNVIKTRLVRFDFESETPIRNAQGFCTECAHDEVGEAIGKIDDVRGRFEGYSKGADTEKKILRDVFEKGDAWFRTGDLLRRDAHGYFYFVDRIGDTFRWKGENVATSEVAEAISVFPGVKEANVYGV
;
A
#
# COMPACT_ATOMS: atom_id res chain seq x y z
N MET A 1 32.32 -12.69 20.49
CA MET A 1 31.72 -13.74 19.64
C MET A 1 30.22 -13.48 19.38
N ALA A 2 29.38 -13.14 20.36
CA ALA A 2 27.94 -12.89 20.17
C ALA A 2 27.63 -11.79 19.14
N GLY A 3 28.40 -10.70 19.08
CA GLY A 3 28.20 -9.62 18.09
C GLY A 3 28.52 -10.01 16.65
N LEU A 4 29.51 -10.89 16.43
CA LEU A 4 29.88 -11.37 15.09
C LEU A 4 28.84 -12.35 14.55
N LEU A 5 28.41 -13.31 15.37
CA LEU A 5 27.35 -14.28 15.02
C LEU A 5 26.03 -13.57 14.71
N GLY A 6 25.67 -12.54 15.49
CA GLY A 6 24.50 -11.71 15.23
C GLY A 6 24.58 -10.96 13.89
N ARG A 7 25.75 -10.41 13.54
CA ARG A 7 25.98 -9.78 12.24
C ARG A 7 25.83 -10.78 11.08
N ILE A 8 26.48 -11.94 11.18
CA ILE A 8 26.40 -12.99 10.15
C ILE A 8 24.94 -13.45 9.96
N SER A 9 24.22 -13.72 11.04
CA SER A 9 22.80 -14.13 10.97
C SER A 9 21.92 -13.08 10.30
N ARG A 10 22.16 -11.80 10.60
CA ARG A 10 21.45 -10.67 9.98
C ARG A 10 21.70 -10.57 8.48
N GLU A 11 22.98 -10.62 8.06
CA GLU A 11 23.32 -10.57 6.62
C GLU A 11 22.78 -11.80 5.88
N ALA A 12 22.88 -12.98 6.46
CA ALA A 12 22.32 -14.19 5.88
C ALA A 12 20.79 -14.11 5.70
N ARG A 13 20.09 -13.51 6.66
CA ARG A 13 18.64 -13.26 6.60
C ARG A 13 18.29 -12.31 5.44
N LEU A 14 19.01 -11.19 5.32
CA LEU A 14 18.80 -10.19 4.27
C LEU A 14 19.02 -10.82 2.88
N VAL A 15 20.11 -11.52 2.70
CA VAL A 15 20.46 -12.21 1.44
C VAL A 15 19.40 -13.28 1.11
N SER A 16 19.00 -14.10 2.08
CA SER A 16 17.95 -15.12 1.91
C SER A 16 16.61 -14.51 1.48
N ASN A 17 16.17 -13.45 2.16
CA ASN A 17 14.94 -12.75 1.80
C ASN A 17 15.03 -12.16 0.39
N MET A 18 16.17 -11.55 0.04
CA MET A 18 16.40 -11.02 -1.30
C MET A 18 16.36 -12.11 -2.38
N PHE A 19 17.01 -13.25 -2.15
CA PHE A 19 16.96 -14.39 -3.09
C PHE A 19 15.52 -14.90 -3.26
N ARG A 20 14.78 -15.04 -2.14
CA ARG A 20 13.37 -15.46 -2.18
C ARG A 20 12.52 -14.47 -2.96
N LEU A 21 12.71 -13.17 -2.72
CA LEU A 21 12.00 -12.12 -3.44
C LEU A 21 12.33 -12.14 -4.93
N LEU A 22 13.61 -12.14 -5.28
CA LEU A 22 14.06 -12.15 -6.68
C LEU A 22 13.55 -13.38 -7.44
N ARG A 23 13.48 -14.55 -6.78
CA ARG A 23 12.92 -15.77 -7.38
C ARG A 23 11.42 -15.63 -7.67
N LEU A 24 10.68 -14.95 -6.84
CA LEU A 24 9.25 -14.72 -7.02
C LEU A 24 8.99 -13.63 -8.07
N ILE A 25 9.55 -12.43 -7.87
CA ILE A 25 9.30 -11.31 -8.77
C ILE A 25 9.98 -11.48 -10.13
N GLY A 26 11.07 -12.26 -10.21
CA GLY A 26 11.74 -12.58 -11.49
C GLY A 26 10.86 -13.36 -12.46
N LYS A 27 9.80 -13.99 -11.98
CA LYS A 27 8.77 -14.64 -12.81
C LYS A 27 7.70 -13.64 -13.30
N ILE A 28 7.56 -12.50 -12.63
CA ILE A 28 6.59 -11.46 -12.94
C ILE A 28 7.21 -10.51 -13.98
N LYS A 29 7.32 -10.97 -15.21
CA LYS A 29 7.80 -10.14 -16.32
C LYS A 29 6.67 -9.24 -16.82
N PRO A 30 6.98 -8.04 -17.36
CA PRO A 30 5.96 -7.14 -17.89
C PRO A 30 5.02 -7.79 -18.91
N ASP A 31 5.58 -8.59 -19.81
CA ASP A 31 4.82 -9.25 -20.89
C ASP A 31 4.31 -10.64 -20.51
N SER A 32 4.44 -11.02 -19.22
CA SER A 32 3.88 -12.27 -18.71
C SER A 32 2.35 -12.21 -18.76
N PRO A 33 1.67 -13.31 -19.17
CA PRO A 33 0.23 -13.40 -19.10
C PRO A 33 -0.31 -13.54 -17.66
N HIS A 34 0.58 -13.75 -16.67
CA HIS A 34 0.18 -13.90 -15.28
C HIS A 34 -0.20 -12.56 -14.65
N THR A 35 -1.40 -12.50 -14.13
CA THR A 35 -2.03 -11.33 -13.51
C THR A 35 -2.31 -11.55 -12.02
N VAL A 36 -2.81 -10.56 -11.32
CA VAL A 36 -3.25 -10.71 -9.92
C VAL A 36 -4.40 -11.71 -9.80
N ALA A 37 -5.25 -11.82 -10.82
CA ALA A 37 -6.35 -12.79 -10.82
C ALA A 37 -5.86 -14.24 -10.74
N ASP A 38 -4.71 -14.55 -11.36
CA ASP A 38 -4.14 -15.90 -11.34
C ASP A 38 -3.73 -16.35 -9.94
N ILE A 39 -3.39 -15.40 -9.05
CA ILE A 39 -3.09 -15.71 -7.64
C ILE A 39 -4.32 -16.25 -6.94
N LEU A 40 -5.48 -15.60 -7.11
CA LEU A 40 -6.74 -16.00 -6.49
C LEU A 40 -7.22 -17.35 -7.06
N GLU A 41 -7.17 -17.51 -8.37
CA GLU A 41 -7.55 -18.74 -9.06
C GLU A 41 -6.68 -19.94 -8.68
N HIS A 42 -5.36 -19.70 -8.55
CA HIS A 42 -4.41 -20.72 -8.10
C HIS A 42 -4.82 -21.32 -6.74
N TRP A 43 -5.10 -20.46 -5.76
CA TRP A 43 -5.46 -20.94 -4.43
C TRP A 43 -6.87 -21.50 -4.35
N ALA A 44 -7.81 -20.97 -5.15
CA ALA A 44 -9.13 -21.54 -5.29
C ALA A 44 -9.11 -22.97 -5.88
N ALA A 45 -8.15 -23.24 -6.77
CA ALA A 45 -7.95 -24.58 -7.33
C ALA A 45 -7.15 -25.50 -6.38
N ALA A 46 -6.07 -24.97 -5.76
CA ALA A 46 -5.15 -25.77 -4.94
C ALA A 46 -5.69 -26.07 -3.55
N ARG A 47 -6.45 -25.13 -2.96
CA ARG A 47 -6.96 -25.20 -1.58
C ARG A 47 -8.37 -24.60 -1.46
N PRO A 48 -9.37 -25.13 -2.19
CA PRO A 48 -10.71 -24.53 -2.29
C PRO A 48 -11.40 -24.34 -0.94
N ASP A 49 -11.23 -25.27 -0.03
CA ASP A 49 -11.97 -25.31 1.25
C ASP A 49 -11.22 -24.57 2.39
N ASN A 50 -10.00 -24.06 2.12
CA ASN A 50 -9.30 -23.27 3.11
C ASN A 50 -9.95 -21.87 3.23
N VAL A 51 -10.01 -21.36 4.46
CA VAL A 51 -10.51 -20.02 4.74
C VAL A 51 -9.59 -18.97 4.10
N ALA A 52 -10.14 -18.11 3.25
CA ALA A 52 -9.48 -16.97 2.64
C ALA A 52 -9.78 -15.68 3.41
N ILE A 53 -11.06 -15.44 3.78
CA ILE A 53 -11.51 -14.21 4.41
C ILE A 53 -12.37 -14.53 5.64
N LEU A 54 -12.10 -13.80 6.72
CA LEU A 54 -12.93 -13.74 7.92
C LEU A 54 -13.44 -12.30 8.07
N PHE A 55 -14.73 -12.15 8.30
CA PHE A 55 -15.37 -10.85 8.47
C PHE A 55 -16.56 -10.97 9.42
N GLU A 56 -16.49 -10.29 10.56
CA GLU A 56 -17.49 -10.41 11.60
C GLU A 56 -17.71 -11.90 12.00
N ASP A 57 -18.91 -12.42 11.88
CA ASP A 57 -19.22 -13.83 12.19
C ASP A 57 -19.28 -14.73 10.93
N ARG A 58 -18.81 -14.20 9.80
CA ARG A 58 -18.78 -14.92 8.50
C ARG A 58 -17.37 -15.33 8.13
N SER A 59 -17.23 -16.46 7.51
CA SER A 59 -15.99 -16.92 6.88
C SER A 59 -16.25 -17.30 5.43
N TYR A 60 -15.27 -16.99 4.59
CA TYR A 60 -15.30 -17.30 3.16
C TYR A 60 -14.07 -18.12 2.81
N THR A 61 -14.28 -19.25 2.16
CA THR A 61 -13.22 -20.09 1.63
C THR A 61 -12.62 -19.49 0.34
N TYR A 62 -11.54 -20.07 -0.16
CA TYR A 62 -11.01 -19.71 -1.48
C TYR A 62 -11.99 -20.03 -2.61
N ARG A 63 -12.79 -21.09 -2.45
CA ARG A 63 -13.90 -21.40 -3.36
C ARG A 63 -14.94 -20.28 -3.35
N ASP A 64 -15.39 -19.85 -2.18
CA ASP A 64 -16.38 -18.77 -2.06
C ASP A 64 -15.85 -17.47 -2.67
N LEU A 65 -14.58 -17.12 -2.37
CA LEU A 65 -13.92 -15.95 -2.95
C LEU A 65 -13.93 -16.00 -4.48
N GLU A 66 -13.58 -17.13 -5.06
CA GLU A 66 -13.54 -17.32 -6.51
C GLU A 66 -14.94 -17.27 -7.14
N GLU A 67 -15.93 -17.92 -6.53
CA GLU A 67 -17.31 -17.91 -7.01
C GLU A 67 -17.93 -16.51 -6.98
N HIS A 68 -17.71 -15.76 -5.90
CA HIS A 68 -18.14 -14.37 -5.83
C HIS A 68 -17.42 -13.52 -6.89
N ALA A 69 -16.11 -13.65 -7.05
CA ALA A 69 -15.34 -12.93 -8.06
C ALA A 69 -15.86 -13.24 -9.48
N ARG A 70 -16.19 -14.51 -9.78
CA ARG A 70 -16.79 -14.89 -11.07
C ARG A 70 -18.13 -14.23 -11.32
N ARG A 71 -18.99 -14.12 -10.31
CA ARG A 71 -20.26 -13.39 -10.46
C ARG A 71 -20.04 -11.93 -10.83
N TYR A 72 -19.08 -11.24 -10.18
CA TYR A 72 -18.71 -9.88 -10.56
C TYR A 72 -18.14 -9.79 -11.99
N ALA A 73 -17.36 -10.77 -12.41
CA ALA A 73 -16.84 -10.82 -13.77
C ALA A 73 -17.97 -11.00 -14.80
N HIS A 74 -18.88 -11.95 -14.60
CA HIS A 74 -20.02 -12.17 -15.49
C HIS A 74 -20.97 -10.96 -15.52
N TRP A 75 -21.21 -10.32 -14.36
CA TRP A 75 -21.95 -9.07 -14.32
C TRP A 75 -21.28 -7.99 -15.17
N ALA A 76 -19.98 -7.79 -15.03
CA ALA A 76 -19.26 -6.81 -15.83
C ALA A 76 -19.30 -7.14 -17.34
N GLN A 77 -19.21 -8.43 -17.72
CA GLN A 77 -19.40 -8.86 -19.11
C GLN A 77 -20.81 -8.54 -19.62
N SER A 78 -21.86 -8.72 -18.81
CA SER A 78 -23.24 -8.42 -19.20
C SER A 78 -23.47 -6.92 -19.48
N LEU A 79 -22.62 -6.05 -18.92
CA LEU A 79 -22.58 -4.60 -19.21
C LEU A 79 -21.71 -4.25 -20.43
N GLY A 80 -21.07 -5.23 -21.08
CA GLY A 80 -20.16 -5.01 -22.19
C GLY A 80 -18.78 -4.49 -21.76
N LEU A 81 -18.44 -4.55 -20.46
CA LEU A 81 -17.13 -4.12 -19.96
C LEU A 81 -16.03 -5.09 -20.43
N LYS A 82 -14.89 -4.53 -20.80
CA LYS A 82 -13.76 -5.24 -21.39
C LYS A 82 -12.44 -4.69 -20.94
N ARG A 83 -11.36 -5.33 -21.31
CA ARG A 83 -9.98 -4.90 -21.06
C ARG A 83 -9.77 -3.42 -21.37
N GLY A 84 -9.24 -2.70 -20.40
CA GLY A 84 -8.95 -1.26 -20.50
C GLY A 84 -10.08 -0.36 -19.99
N ASP A 85 -11.31 -0.87 -19.81
CA ASP A 85 -12.35 -0.12 -19.13
C ASP A 85 -12.05 0.06 -17.65
N VAL A 86 -12.71 1.02 -17.01
CA VAL A 86 -12.50 1.36 -15.61
C VAL A 86 -13.83 1.36 -14.86
N VAL A 87 -13.81 0.76 -13.67
CA VAL A 87 -14.91 0.81 -12.70
C VAL A 87 -14.39 1.45 -11.41
N ALA A 88 -15.12 2.43 -10.88
CA ALA A 88 -14.81 3.00 -9.57
C ALA A 88 -15.42 2.12 -8.46
N LEU A 89 -14.64 1.87 -7.41
CA LEU A 89 -15.06 1.10 -6.24
C LEU A 89 -15.06 2.02 -5.02
N LEU A 90 -16.26 2.35 -4.53
CA LEU A 90 -16.51 3.23 -3.38
C LEU A 90 -17.23 2.43 -2.29
N MET A 91 -16.49 1.88 -1.35
CA MET A 91 -17.02 0.96 -0.35
C MET A 91 -16.10 0.93 0.88
N GLU A 92 -16.66 0.79 2.08
CA GLU A 92 -15.90 0.50 3.29
C GLU A 92 -15.25 -0.90 3.25
N ASN A 93 -14.38 -1.19 4.22
CA ASN A 93 -13.74 -2.48 4.35
C ASN A 93 -14.77 -3.60 4.57
N ARG A 94 -14.90 -4.50 3.60
CA ARG A 94 -15.78 -5.68 3.65
C ARG A 94 -15.37 -6.69 2.57
N PRO A 95 -15.79 -7.97 2.65
CA PRO A 95 -15.41 -9.00 1.69
C PRO A 95 -15.77 -8.66 0.24
N GLU A 96 -16.92 -8.01 0.03
CA GLU A 96 -17.42 -7.62 -1.29
C GLU A 96 -16.45 -6.67 -2.02
N TYR A 97 -15.62 -5.92 -1.26
CA TYR A 97 -14.54 -5.11 -1.84
C TYR A 97 -13.55 -5.98 -2.62
N ILE A 98 -13.14 -7.12 -2.04
CA ILE A 98 -12.19 -8.06 -2.67
C ILE A 98 -12.89 -8.84 -3.80
N PHE A 99 -14.14 -9.23 -3.61
CA PHE A 99 -14.92 -9.91 -4.64
C PHE A 99 -15.05 -9.04 -5.89
N ALA A 100 -15.36 -7.75 -5.71
CA ALA A 100 -15.54 -6.80 -6.81
C ALA A 100 -14.24 -6.62 -7.62
N TRP A 101 -13.14 -6.23 -6.96
CA TRP A 101 -11.90 -6.06 -7.73
C TRP A 101 -11.37 -7.40 -8.25
N GLY A 102 -11.53 -8.50 -7.50
CA GLY A 102 -11.13 -9.83 -7.94
C GLY A 102 -11.84 -10.27 -9.23
N GLY A 103 -13.13 -9.94 -9.37
CA GLY A 103 -13.90 -10.23 -10.57
C GLY A 103 -13.55 -9.32 -11.76
N LEU A 104 -13.50 -8.02 -11.53
CA LEU A 104 -13.24 -7.03 -12.57
C LEU A 104 -11.87 -7.23 -13.23
N ILE A 105 -10.82 -7.49 -12.45
CA ILE A 105 -9.49 -7.72 -13.01
C ILE A 105 -9.35 -8.99 -13.84
N LYS A 106 -10.29 -9.98 -13.69
CA LYS A 106 -10.34 -11.16 -14.56
C LYS A 106 -10.66 -10.81 -16.01
N LEU A 107 -11.33 -9.68 -16.23
CA LEU A 107 -11.67 -9.16 -17.55
C LEU A 107 -10.64 -8.13 -18.07
N GLY A 108 -9.63 -7.78 -17.27
CA GLY A 108 -8.74 -6.67 -17.56
C GLY A 108 -9.38 -5.30 -17.37
N VAL A 109 -10.49 -5.25 -16.63
CA VAL A 109 -11.11 -3.99 -16.19
C VAL A 109 -10.32 -3.46 -15.02
N ALA A 110 -9.81 -2.24 -15.13
CA ALA A 110 -9.09 -1.59 -14.05
C ALA A 110 -10.06 -1.08 -12.98
N VAL A 111 -9.65 -1.13 -11.71
CA VAL A 111 -10.50 -0.69 -10.61
C VAL A 111 -9.91 0.56 -9.97
N ALA A 112 -10.70 1.65 -9.94
CA ALA A 112 -10.35 2.87 -9.25
C ALA A 112 -10.79 2.76 -7.78
N LEU A 113 -9.83 2.63 -6.87
CA LEU A 113 -10.05 2.41 -5.44
C LEU A 113 -10.30 3.75 -4.75
N ILE A 114 -11.57 4.15 -4.65
CA ILE A 114 -11.97 5.49 -4.18
C ILE A 114 -11.87 5.58 -2.66
N ASN A 115 -11.25 6.66 -2.17
CA ASN A 115 -11.17 6.96 -0.74
C ASN A 115 -12.57 7.27 -0.18
N THR A 116 -13.01 6.51 0.79
CA THR A 116 -14.34 6.60 1.43
C THR A 116 -14.56 7.86 2.28
N ASN A 117 -13.50 8.61 2.58
CA ASN A 117 -13.61 9.88 3.30
C ASN A 117 -13.87 11.08 2.38
N LEU A 118 -13.77 10.91 1.06
CA LEU A 118 -14.00 11.99 0.10
C LEU A 118 -15.49 12.33 0.00
N ARG A 119 -15.74 13.61 -0.24
CA ARG A 119 -17.08 14.19 -0.45
C ARG A 119 -16.98 15.24 -1.55
N GLU A 120 -18.14 15.67 -2.03
CA GLU A 120 -18.28 16.84 -2.90
C GLU A 120 -17.28 16.81 -4.08
N ARG A 121 -16.70 17.96 -4.42
CA ARG A 121 -15.74 18.13 -5.52
C ARG A 121 -14.58 17.15 -5.52
N SER A 122 -14.06 16.78 -4.33
CA SER A 122 -12.93 15.85 -4.24
C SER A 122 -13.31 14.43 -4.66
N LEU A 123 -14.53 13.99 -4.31
CA LEU A 123 -15.06 12.70 -4.73
C LEU A 123 -15.40 12.70 -6.23
N ALA A 124 -16.11 13.74 -6.71
CA ALA A 124 -16.42 13.92 -8.13
C ALA A 124 -15.14 13.90 -8.98
N HIS A 125 -14.13 14.65 -8.55
CA HIS A 125 -12.83 14.69 -9.23
C HIS A 125 -12.17 13.30 -9.28
N SER A 126 -12.16 12.56 -8.17
CA SER A 126 -11.51 11.24 -8.10
C SER A 126 -12.16 10.24 -9.04
N ILE A 127 -13.49 10.26 -9.15
CA ILE A 127 -14.22 9.41 -10.10
C ILE A 127 -13.90 9.85 -11.53
N ALA A 128 -13.97 11.15 -11.83
CA ALA A 128 -13.77 11.69 -13.18
C ALA A 128 -12.36 11.39 -13.73
N ILE A 129 -11.29 11.60 -12.94
CA ILE A 129 -9.91 11.41 -13.43
C ILE A 129 -9.56 9.93 -13.69
N SER A 130 -10.34 8.98 -13.17
CA SER A 130 -10.18 7.56 -13.47
C SER A 130 -10.79 7.18 -14.82
N GLY A 131 -11.73 7.98 -15.34
CA GLY A 131 -12.52 7.67 -16.52
C GLY A 131 -13.56 6.58 -16.30
N ALA A 132 -13.94 6.30 -15.06
CA ALA A 132 -14.93 5.28 -14.73
C ALA A 132 -16.33 5.69 -15.17
N ARG A 133 -16.99 4.82 -15.94
CA ARG A 133 -18.40 4.98 -16.35
C ARG A 133 -19.38 4.25 -15.44
N HIS A 134 -18.88 3.39 -14.57
CA HIS A 134 -19.65 2.65 -13.58
C HIS A 134 -19.01 2.83 -12.21
N VAL A 135 -19.85 2.94 -11.18
CA VAL A 135 -19.43 2.95 -9.78
C VAL A 135 -20.08 1.76 -9.08
N VAL A 136 -19.27 0.89 -8.51
CA VAL A 136 -19.70 -0.11 -7.53
C VAL A 136 -19.59 0.54 -6.17
N MET A 137 -20.72 0.65 -5.47
CA MET A 137 -20.83 1.42 -4.23
C MET A 137 -21.42 0.56 -3.12
N GLY A 138 -20.81 0.58 -1.94
CA GLY A 138 -21.48 0.12 -0.73
C GLY A 138 -22.62 1.07 -0.36
N ALA A 139 -23.77 0.54 0.04
CA ALA A 139 -24.94 1.36 0.40
C ALA A 139 -24.61 2.36 1.52
N GLU A 140 -23.64 2.05 2.37
CA GLU A 140 -23.11 2.93 3.43
C GLU A 140 -22.45 4.20 2.90
N MET A 141 -22.14 4.26 1.61
CA MET A 141 -21.50 5.42 0.95
C MET A 141 -22.49 6.32 0.20
N ALA A 142 -23.80 6.07 0.34
CA ALA A 142 -24.83 6.80 -0.40
C ALA A 142 -24.78 8.32 -0.16
N ASP A 143 -24.62 8.75 1.09
CA ASP A 143 -24.55 10.18 1.44
C ASP A 143 -23.28 10.84 0.89
N ASN A 144 -22.15 10.13 0.90
CA ASN A 144 -20.91 10.62 0.32
C ASN A 144 -21.07 10.82 -1.19
N TYR A 145 -21.65 9.83 -1.88
CA TYR A 145 -21.88 9.91 -3.32
C TYR A 145 -22.87 11.05 -3.66
N ALA A 146 -23.96 11.16 -2.91
CA ALA A 146 -24.97 12.19 -3.08
C ALA A 146 -24.36 13.61 -2.98
N SER A 147 -23.43 13.82 -2.03
CA SER A 147 -22.76 15.11 -1.85
C SER A 147 -21.93 15.55 -3.09
N ALA A 148 -21.53 14.61 -3.93
CA ALA A 148 -20.66 14.86 -5.07
C ALA A 148 -21.41 15.04 -6.41
N ILE A 149 -22.71 14.75 -6.45
CA ILE A 149 -23.49 14.68 -7.70
C ILE A 149 -23.49 16.01 -8.47
N ASP A 150 -23.59 17.14 -7.77
CA ASP A 150 -23.65 18.46 -8.39
C ASP A 150 -22.30 18.93 -8.92
N ASP A 151 -21.21 18.34 -8.46
CA ASP A 151 -19.85 18.59 -8.94
C ASP A 151 -19.45 17.68 -10.12
N MET A 152 -20.29 16.71 -10.51
CA MET A 152 -20.00 15.78 -11.59
C MET A 152 -20.43 16.33 -12.94
N SER A 153 -19.50 16.51 -13.87
CA SER A 153 -19.80 16.85 -15.29
C SER A 153 -20.46 15.71 -16.03
N GLU A 154 -20.07 14.48 -15.73
CA GLU A 154 -20.68 13.24 -16.24
C GLU A 154 -21.04 12.34 -15.08
N ARG A 155 -22.26 11.82 -15.06
CA ARG A 155 -22.74 10.94 -14.01
C ARG A 155 -22.56 9.48 -14.40
N PRO A 156 -21.69 8.71 -13.71
CA PRO A 156 -21.54 7.29 -13.98
C PRO A 156 -22.79 6.51 -13.55
N THR A 157 -23.00 5.34 -14.13
CA THR A 157 -24.03 4.39 -13.66
C THR A 157 -23.63 3.81 -12.32
N VAL A 158 -24.47 3.97 -11.31
CA VAL A 158 -24.21 3.48 -9.93
C VAL A 158 -24.87 2.14 -9.71
N TRP A 159 -24.12 1.24 -9.09
CA TRP A 159 -24.52 -0.10 -8.66
C TRP A 159 -24.28 -0.24 -7.15
N ALA A 160 -25.34 -0.32 -6.37
CA ALA A 160 -25.26 -0.40 -4.92
C ALA A 160 -25.34 -1.85 -4.41
N THR A 161 -24.52 -2.19 -3.42
CA THR A 161 -24.52 -3.47 -2.71
C THR A 161 -24.65 -3.28 -1.21
N GLY A 162 -25.28 -4.25 -0.52
CA GLY A 162 -25.49 -4.22 0.92
C GLY A 162 -26.65 -3.33 1.35
N GLY A 163 -27.55 -2.98 0.43
CA GLY A 163 -28.77 -2.21 0.67
C GLY A 163 -29.23 -1.46 -0.56
N LYS A 164 -30.53 -1.11 -0.58
CA LYS A 164 -31.12 -0.32 -1.67
C LYS A 164 -30.77 1.17 -1.51
N VAL A 165 -30.33 1.79 -2.58
CA VAL A 165 -30.03 3.23 -2.66
C VAL A 165 -30.84 3.84 -3.78
N GLN A 166 -31.51 4.94 -3.50
CA GLN A 166 -32.31 5.66 -4.50
C GLN A 166 -31.41 6.16 -5.64
N GLY A 167 -31.81 5.92 -6.87
CA GLY A 167 -31.05 6.32 -8.06
C GLY A 167 -29.87 5.38 -8.43
N ALA A 168 -29.65 4.31 -7.67
CA ALA A 168 -28.68 3.26 -7.99
C ALA A 168 -29.37 1.96 -8.40
N ASN A 169 -28.72 1.19 -9.27
CA ASN A 169 -29.13 -0.18 -9.58
C ASN A 169 -28.79 -1.12 -8.41
N ASP A 170 -29.60 -2.13 -8.19
CA ASP A 170 -29.39 -3.18 -7.18
C ASP A 170 -28.33 -4.17 -7.68
N LEU A 171 -27.11 -4.06 -7.13
CA LEU A 171 -26.00 -4.93 -7.51
C LEU A 171 -26.17 -6.35 -6.95
N ASP A 172 -26.73 -6.46 -5.74
CA ASP A 172 -26.91 -7.78 -5.11
C ASP A 172 -27.88 -8.64 -5.93
N GLU A 173 -28.97 -8.04 -6.41
CA GLU A 173 -29.90 -8.70 -7.31
C GLU A 173 -29.26 -9.04 -8.68
N ALA A 174 -28.47 -8.10 -9.23
CA ALA A 174 -27.76 -8.33 -10.49
C ALA A 174 -26.73 -9.46 -10.39
N LEU A 175 -25.96 -9.54 -9.29
CA LEU A 175 -24.99 -10.60 -9.04
C LEU A 175 -25.64 -11.95 -8.77
N ALA A 176 -26.80 -11.99 -8.10
CA ALA A 176 -27.52 -13.23 -7.82
C ALA A 176 -27.95 -13.97 -9.12
N ARG A 177 -28.14 -13.22 -10.21
CA ARG A 177 -28.50 -13.76 -11.53
C ARG A 177 -27.29 -14.26 -12.33
N GLN A 178 -26.06 -13.98 -11.87
CA GLN A 178 -24.85 -14.34 -12.61
C GLN A 178 -24.39 -15.76 -12.29
N PRO A 179 -23.86 -16.49 -13.29
CA PRO A 179 -23.30 -17.82 -13.08
C PRO A 179 -21.99 -17.75 -12.29
N VAL A 180 -21.63 -18.87 -11.65
CA VAL A 180 -20.33 -19.10 -11.00
C VAL A 180 -19.36 -19.88 -11.89
N ALA A 181 -19.77 -20.19 -13.12
CA ALA A 181 -18.95 -20.92 -14.07
C ALA A 181 -17.63 -20.17 -14.36
N PRO A 182 -16.54 -20.88 -14.69
CA PRO A 182 -15.33 -20.25 -15.19
C PRO A 182 -15.60 -19.36 -16.41
N LEU A 183 -14.84 -18.29 -16.54
CA LEU A 183 -14.86 -17.43 -17.72
C LEU A 183 -14.31 -18.18 -18.95
N GLY A 184 -14.78 -17.82 -20.13
CA GLY A 184 -14.24 -18.38 -21.37
C GLY A 184 -12.72 -18.10 -21.51
N ALA A 185 -12.01 -19.05 -22.11
CA ALA A 185 -10.55 -18.98 -22.25
C ALA A 185 -10.05 -17.74 -23.01
N ASP A 186 -10.88 -17.19 -23.90
CA ASP A 186 -10.53 -16.01 -24.71
C ASP A 186 -10.63 -14.67 -23.96
N VAL A 187 -11.25 -14.64 -22.79
CA VAL A 187 -11.50 -13.41 -22.04
C VAL A 187 -10.19 -12.68 -21.70
N ARG A 188 -9.12 -13.42 -21.40
CA ARG A 188 -7.79 -12.87 -21.07
C ARG A 188 -6.82 -12.89 -22.22
N LYS A 189 -7.25 -13.21 -23.43
CA LYS A 189 -6.35 -13.29 -24.59
C LYS A 189 -5.64 -11.94 -24.79
N GLY A 190 -4.30 -12.00 -24.80
CA GLY A 190 -3.45 -10.82 -24.96
C GLY A 190 -3.31 -9.94 -23.70
N MET A 191 -3.92 -10.28 -22.56
CA MET A 191 -3.61 -9.63 -21.29
C MET A 191 -2.19 -9.94 -20.84
N THR A 192 -1.55 -8.95 -20.24
CA THR A 192 -0.20 -9.05 -19.69
C THR A 192 -0.12 -8.41 -18.32
N ALA A 193 0.97 -8.67 -17.61
CA ALA A 193 1.23 -8.04 -16.33
C ALA A 193 1.42 -6.50 -16.43
N ARG A 194 1.63 -5.94 -17.66
CA ARG A 194 1.65 -4.49 -17.91
C ARG A 194 0.27 -3.86 -17.84
N ASP A 195 -0.79 -4.63 -18.04
CA ASP A 195 -2.13 -4.08 -18.02
C ASP A 195 -2.44 -3.46 -16.67
N LYS A 196 -3.21 -2.39 -16.73
CA LYS A 196 -3.62 -1.66 -15.54
C LYS A 196 -4.54 -2.53 -14.69
N CYS A 197 -4.22 -2.62 -13.40
CA CYS A 197 -4.98 -3.36 -12.41
C CYS A 197 -5.82 -2.40 -11.57
N PHE A 198 -5.15 -1.40 -10.97
CA PHE A 198 -5.82 -0.43 -10.12
C PHE A 198 -5.42 1.00 -10.46
N TYR A 199 -6.29 1.93 -10.04
CA TYR A 199 -5.93 3.29 -9.71
C TYR A 199 -5.96 3.44 -8.20
N ILE A 200 -4.86 3.91 -7.61
CA ILE A 200 -4.77 4.23 -6.18
C ILE A 200 -4.49 5.72 -6.05
N TYR A 201 -5.23 6.38 -5.18
CA TYR A 201 -5.16 7.83 -5.07
C TYR A 201 -4.15 8.26 -4.02
N THR A 202 -3.36 9.28 -4.37
CA THR A 202 -2.40 9.92 -3.48
C THR A 202 -2.75 11.40 -3.32
N SER A 203 -2.31 12.01 -2.21
CA SER A 203 -2.49 13.44 -1.98
C SER A 203 -1.75 14.25 -3.04
N GLY A 204 -2.45 15.19 -3.67
CA GLY A 204 -1.87 16.11 -4.64
C GLY A 204 -1.41 17.40 -3.96
N THR A 205 -0.31 17.99 -4.42
CA THR A 205 0.16 19.33 -4.00
C THR A 205 -0.86 20.45 -4.30
N THR A 206 -1.85 20.16 -5.15
CA THR A 206 -2.94 21.08 -5.50
C THR A 206 -4.21 20.87 -4.66
N GLY A 207 -4.16 20.04 -3.64
CA GLY A 207 -5.30 19.70 -2.77
C GLY A 207 -6.26 18.65 -3.34
N LEU A 208 -6.27 18.37 -4.65
CA LEU A 208 -7.09 17.31 -5.23
C LEU A 208 -6.30 16.01 -5.41
N PRO A 209 -6.93 14.84 -5.16
CA PRO A 209 -6.27 13.54 -5.30
C PRO A 209 -5.74 13.27 -6.72
N LYS A 210 -4.58 12.63 -6.82
CA LYS A 210 -3.98 12.15 -8.07
C LYS A 210 -4.13 10.65 -8.17
N ALA A 211 -4.54 10.14 -9.33
CA ALA A 211 -4.70 8.71 -9.57
C ALA A 211 -3.38 8.11 -10.09
N ALA A 212 -2.70 7.36 -9.23
CA ALA A 212 -1.50 6.59 -9.60
C ALA A 212 -1.89 5.35 -10.40
N ASN A 213 -1.18 5.12 -11.51
CA ASN A 213 -1.35 3.91 -12.32
C ASN A 213 -0.68 2.72 -11.63
N MET A 214 -1.40 1.61 -11.51
CA MET A 214 -0.92 0.38 -10.87
C MET A 214 -1.16 -0.80 -11.79
N SER A 215 -0.11 -1.30 -12.44
CA SER A 215 -0.19 -2.50 -13.28
C SER A 215 -0.30 -3.78 -12.44
N HIS A 216 -0.73 -4.88 -13.07
CA HIS A 216 -0.70 -6.19 -12.42
C HIS A 216 0.72 -6.57 -11.96
N GLN A 217 1.76 -6.21 -12.74
CA GLN A 217 3.14 -6.44 -12.36
C GLN A 217 3.49 -5.74 -11.03
N ARG A 218 3.12 -4.45 -10.93
CA ARG A 218 3.40 -3.66 -9.73
C ARG A 218 2.66 -4.21 -8.52
N ILE A 219 1.37 -4.50 -8.65
CA ILE A 219 0.55 -5.05 -7.57
C ILE A 219 1.10 -6.39 -7.09
N GLN A 220 1.40 -7.33 -8.00
CA GLN A 220 2.01 -8.62 -7.64
C GLN A 220 3.35 -8.44 -6.93
N THR A 221 4.19 -7.50 -7.42
CA THR A 221 5.49 -7.20 -6.79
C THR A 221 5.31 -6.72 -5.36
N MET A 222 4.36 -5.81 -5.11
CA MET A 222 4.06 -5.32 -3.76
C MET A 222 3.55 -6.46 -2.85
N MET A 223 2.57 -7.24 -3.31
CA MET A 223 2.02 -8.36 -2.56
C MET A 223 3.12 -9.37 -2.15
N HIS A 224 3.95 -9.80 -3.10
CA HIS A 224 5.03 -10.74 -2.83
C HIS A 224 6.14 -10.16 -1.95
N SER A 225 6.47 -8.86 -2.11
CA SER A 225 7.47 -8.21 -1.26
C SER A 225 7.06 -8.25 0.21
N PHE A 226 5.79 -7.94 0.51
CA PHE A 226 5.26 -8.00 1.88
C PHE A 226 5.17 -9.44 2.40
N ALA A 227 4.74 -10.40 1.56
CA ALA A 227 4.75 -11.82 1.93
C ALA A 227 6.15 -12.31 2.29
N VAL A 228 7.18 -11.90 1.54
CA VAL A 228 8.59 -12.27 1.81
C VAL A 228 9.11 -11.58 3.07
N ALA A 229 8.88 -10.27 3.22
CA ALA A 229 9.35 -9.52 4.39
C ALA A 229 8.79 -10.09 5.69
N MET A 230 7.49 -10.38 5.72
CA MET A 230 6.79 -10.97 6.87
C MET A 230 6.97 -12.50 6.97
N ARG A 231 7.65 -13.13 6.01
CA ARG A 231 7.80 -14.59 5.92
C ARG A 231 6.47 -15.31 6.01
N SER A 232 5.49 -14.79 5.27
CA SER A 232 4.14 -15.33 5.28
C SER A 232 4.10 -16.74 4.70
N THR A 233 3.20 -17.54 5.27
CA THR A 233 2.90 -18.93 4.90
C THR A 233 1.39 -19.12 4.81
N GLU A 234 0.98 -20.27 4.32
CA GLU A 234 -0.45 -20.64 4.26
C GLU A 234 -1.14 -20.77 5.64
N LYS A 235 -0.37 -20.78 6.72
CA LYS A 235 -0.89 -20.84 8.10
C LYS A 235 -1.12 -19.44 8.67
N ASP A 236 -0.65 -18.41 7.99
CA ASP A 236 -0.73 -17.05 8.50
C ASP A 236 -2.10 -16.42 8.24
N ARG A 237 -2.45 -15.54 9.18
CA ARG A 237 -3.68 -14.78 9.17
C ARG A 237 -3.38 -13.31 9.44
N MET A 238 -3.63 -12.46 8.44
CA MET A 238 -3.42 -11.03 8.51
C MET A 238 -4.66 -10.34 9.10
N TYR A 239 -4.47 -9.57 10.17
CA TYR A 239 -5.51 -8.70 10.71
C TYR A 239 -5.49 -7.35 9.99
N VAL A 240 -6.58 -7.02 9.27
CA VAL A 240 -6.68 -5.89 8.36
C VAL A 240 -7.70 -4.89 8.87
N VAL A 241 -7.22 -3.74 9.33
CA VAL A 241 -8.01 -2.59 9.81
C VAL A 241 -7.75 -1.33 8.98
N LEU A 242 -6.69 -1.33 8.16
CA LEU A 242 -6.38 -0.22 7.27
C LEU A 242 -7.38 -0.17 6.11
N PRO A 243 -7.69 1.02 5.60
CA PRO A 243 -8.61 1.16 4.47
C PRO A 243 -8.16 0.37 3.24
N LEU A 244 -9.08 -0.37 2.63
CA LEU A 244 -8.78 -1.20 1.46
C LEU A 244 -8.54 -0.37 0.18
N TYR A 245 -8.93 0.89 0.17
CA TYR A 245 -8.61 1.79 -0.95
C TYR A 245 -7.17 2.30 -0.94
N HIS A 246 -6.43 2.16 0.17
CA HIS A 246 -4.99 2.44 0.22
C HIS A 246 -4.17 1.21 -0.12
N SER A 247 -3.00 1.43 -0.75
CA SER A 247 -2.06 0.36 -1.07
C SER A 247 -1.65 -0.47 0.15
N ALA A 248 -1.51 0.17 1.32
CA ALA A 248 -1.17 -0.53 2.56
C ALA A 248 -2.23 -1.58 2.94
N GLY A 249 -3.51 -1.20 3.03
CA GLY A 249 -4.60 -2.12 3.38
C GLY A 249 -4.98 -3.05 2.22
N GLY A 250 -5.31 -2.48 1.05
CA GLY A 250 -5.93 -3.22 -0.05
C GLY A 250 -4.96 -4.02 -0.93
N VAL A 251 -3.66 -3.73 -0.88
CA VAL A 251 -2.65 -4.45 -1.66
C VAL A 251 -1.68 -5.18 -0.75
N CYS A 252 -0.99 -4.47 0.12
CA CYS A 252 0.09 -5.03 0.93
C CYS A 252 -0.42 -5.98 2.01
N ALA A 253 -1.38 -5.54 2.85
CA ALA A 253 -1.94 -6.38 3.91
C ALA A 253 -2.68 -7.60 3.33
N ILE A 254 -3.61 -7.37 2.39
CA ILE A 254 -4.35 -8.45 1.73
C ILE A 254 -3.41 -9.41 1.00
N GLY A 255 -2.47 -8.86 0.22
CA GLY A 255 -1.56 -9.63 -0.61
C GLY A 255 -0.55 -10.44 0.17
N SER A 256 -0.10 -9.97 1.33
CA SER A 256 0.93 -10.66 2.13
C SER A 256 0.56 -12.09 2.52
N THR A 257 -0.72 -12.38 2.70
CA THR A 257 -1.22 -13.72 3.04
C THR A 257 -1.92 -14.40 1.87
N LEU A 258 -2.73 -13.70 1.07
CA LEU A 258 -3.43 -14.33 -0.05
C LEU A 258 -2.48 -14.87 -1.13
N THR A 259 -1.30 -14.25 -1.33
CA THR A 259 -0.30 -14.77 -2.28
C THR A 259 0.29 -16.12 -1.88
N VAL A 260 0.17 -16.51 -0.63
CA VAL A 260 0.72 -17.77 -0.08
C VAL A 260 -0.36 -18.74 0.40
N GLY A 261 -1.63 -18.47 0.11
CA GLY A 261 -2.76 -19.32 0.50
C GLY A 261 -3.14 -19.21 1.97
N GLY A 262 -2.73 -18.13 2.64
CA GLY A 262 -3.16 -17.79 4.00
C GLY A 262 -4.52 -17.09 4.02
N SER A 263 -4.86 -16.43 5.13
CA SER A 263 -6.16 -15.79 5.29
C SER A 263 -6.05 -14.35 5.78
N VAL A 264 -7.13 -13.59 5.60
CA VAL A 264 -7.26 -12.23 6.11
C VAL A 264 -8.47 -12.11 7.04
N VAL A 265 -8.35 -11.34 8.10
CA VAL A 265 -9.46 -10.88 8.95
C VAL A 265 -9.72 -9.43 8.61
N ILE A 266 -10.82 -9.13 7.99
CA ILE A 266 -11.19 -7.77 7.62
C ILE A 266 -12.04 -7.16 8.72
N ARG A 267 -11.70 -5.93 9.13
CA ARG A 267 -12.55 -5.11 9.99
C ARG A 267 -12.94 -3.84 9.25
N ARG A 268 -14.17 -3.36 9.47
CA ARG A 268 -14.67 -2.13 8.83
C ARG A 268 -13.77 -0.95 9.14
N LYS A 269 -13.35 -0.82 10.40
CA LYS A 269 -12.46 0.22 10.90
C LYS A 269 -11.66 -0.26 12.10
N PHE A 270 -10.61 0.45 12.41
CA PHE A 270 -9.81 0.22 13.62
C PHE A 270 -10.62 0.52 14.89
N SER A 271 -10.42 -0.32 15.91
CA SER A 271 -10.92 -0.10 17.27
C SER A 271 -9.86 -0.54 18.28
N ALA A 272 -9.30 0.40 19.04
CA ALA A 272 -8.28 0.08 20.03
C ALA A 272 -8.82 -0.80 21.17
N THR A 273 -10.11 -0.68 21.48
CA THR A 273 -10.76 -1.47 22.54
C THR A 273 -11.07 -2.91 22.13
N GLN A 274 -11.27 -3.18 20.85
CA GLN A 274 -11.59 -4.52 20.34
C GLN A 274 -10.37 -5.24 19.74
N PHE A 275 -9.26 -4.54 19.60
CA PHE A 275 -8.10 -5.05 18.86
C PHE A 275 -7.58 -6.38 19.40
N TRP A 276 -7.39 -6.48 20.71
CA TRP A 276 -6.83 -7.69 21.33
C TRP A 276 -7.83 -8.84 21.39
N ASP A 277 -9.11 -8.55 21.60
CA ASP A 277 -10.19 -9.57 21.53
C ASP A 277 -10.24 -10.17 20.12
N ASP A 278 -10.18 -9.34 19.09
CA ASP A 278 -10.16 -9.80 17.70
C ASP A 278 -8.90 -10.60 17.38
N CYS A 279 -7.72 -10.14 17.76
CA CYS A 279 -6.48 -10.84 17.51
C CYS A 279 -6.49 -12.25 18.11
N VAL A 280 -7.06 -12.41 19.31
CA VAL A 280 -7.21 -13.71 19.97
C VAL A 280 -8.34 -14.52 19.35
N LYS A 281 -9.54 -13.96 19.18
CA LYS A 281 -10.73 -14.61 18.60
C LYS A 281 -10.42 -15.20 17.23
N TYR A 282 -9.81 -14.42 16.36
CA TYR A 282 -9.53 -14.81 14.98
C TYR A 282 -8.17 -15.49 14.82
N LYS A 283 -7.38 -15.64 15.90
CA LYS A 283 -6.03 -16.23 15.87
C LYS A 283 -5.13 -15.52 14.84
N ALA A 284 -5.13 -14.19 14.87
CA ALA A 284 -4.29 -13.39 13.97
C ALA A 284 -2.81 -13.64 14.26
N THR A 285 -2.01 -13.81 13.21
CA THR A 285 -0.55 -14.05 13.30
C THR A 285 0.26 -12.89 12.75
N GLN A 286 -0.39 -12.03 11.97
CA GLN A 286 0.21 -10.87 11.34
C GLN A 286 -0.72 -9.65 11.47
N PHE A 287 -0.12 -8.48 11.54
CA PHE A 287 -0.83 -7.21 11.57
C PHE A 287 -0.07 -6.16 10.76
N GLN A 288 -0.78 -5.42 9.91
CA GLN A 288 -0.20 -4.26 9.24
C GLN A 288 -0.72 -2.98 9.87
N TYR A 289 0.21 -2.13 10.32
CA TYR A 289 -0.08 -0.89 11.03
C TYR A 289 0.32 0.36 10.23
N ILE A 290 -0.20 1.49 10.67
CA ILE A 290 0.43 2.81 10.58
C ILE A 290 0.78 3.23 12.01
N GLY A 291 1.85 3.99 12.21
CA GLY A 291 2.40 4.30 13.54
C GLY A 291 1.39 4.89 14.51
N GLU A 292 0.40 5.61 14.00
CA GLU A 292 -0.69 6.17 14.78
C GLU A 292 -1.56 5.10 15.47
N LEU A 293 -1.81 3.97 14.82
CA LEU A 293 -2.55 2.86 15.45
C LEU A 293 -1.76 2.26 16.62
N CYS A 294 -0.43 2.15 16.47
CA CYS A 294 0.44 1.69 17.56
C CYS A 294 0.39 2.65 18.75
N ARG A 295 0.37 3.97 18.49
CA ARG A 295 0.22 5.00 19.52
C ARG A 295 -1.14 4.88 20.24
N TYR A 296 -2.23 4.69 19.51
CA TYR A 296 -3.55 4.49 20.12
C TYR A 296 -3.60 3.26 21.01
N LEU A 297 -3.04 2.13 20.56
CA LEU A 297 -2.95 0.91 21.37
C LEU A 297 -2.10 1.14 22.63
N LEU A 298 -0.95 1.80 22.49
CA LEU A 298 -0.05 2.06 23.62
C LEU A 298 -0.68 2.97 24.67
N ASN A 299 -1.49 3.96 24.25
CA ASN A 299 -2.19 4.89 25.13
C ASN A 299 -3.51 4.34 25.69
N SER A 300 -3.95 3.16 25.22
CA SER A 300 -5.16 2.51 25.75
C SER A 300 -4.90 1.90 27.13
N PRO A 301 -5.95 1.80 27.98
CA PRO A 301 -5.84 1.06 29.23
C PRO A 301 -5.33 -0.37 29.04
N PRO A 302 -4.69 -0.99 30.04
CA PRO A 302 -4.28 -2.38 29.97
C PRO A 302 -5.44 -3.30 29.63
N HIS A 303 -5.18 -4.30 28.76
CA HIS A 303 -6.18 -5.25 28.31
C HIS A 303 -5.76 -6.68 28.71
N PRO A 304 -6.68 -7.52 29.26
CA PRO A 304 -6.33 -8.87 29.76
C PRO A 304 -5.81 -9.82 28.68
N LEU A 305 -6.03 -9.53 27.39
CA LEU A 305 -5.58 -10.32 26.25
C LEU A 305 -4.39 -9.73 25.49
N GLU A 306 -3.87 -8.55 25.91
CA GLU A 306 -2.85 -7.81 25.13
C GLU A 306 -1.51 -8.53 24.96
N GLN A 307 -1.26 -9.62 25.71
CA GLN A 307 -0.11 -10.51 25.56
C GLN A 307 -0.49 -11.97 25.26
N LYS A 308 -1.79 -12.24 25.06
CA LYS A 308 -2.30 -13.60 24.79
C LYS A 308 -2.60 -13.85 23.30
N HIS A 309 -2.28 -12.88 22.46
CA HIS A 309 -2.46 -12.98 21.02
C HIS A 309 -1.41 -13.86 20.35
N GLY A 310 -1.68 -14.24 19.08
CA GLY A 310 -0.77 -15.04 18.25
C GLY A 310 0.08 -14.22 17.27
N LEU A 311 0.13 -12.90 17.40
CA LEU A 311 0.89 -12.04 16.47
C LEU A 311 2.38 -12.36 16.55
N ARG A 312 2.97 -12.87 15.46
CA ARG A 312 4.39 -13.20 15.37
C ARG A 312 5.22 -12.10 14.69
N VAL A 313 4.58 -11.31 13.85
CA VAL A 313 5.20 -10.18 13.15
C VAL A 313 4.15 -9.12 12.87
N VAL A 314 4.54 -7.87 13.07
CA VAL A 314 3.78 -6.71 12.63
C VAL A 314 4.64 -5.89 11.68
N MET A 315 4.03 -5.35 10.61
CA MET A 315 4.74 -4.58 9.61
C MET A 315 3.95 -3.30 9.29
N GLY A 316 4.65 -2.18 9.21
CA GLY A 316 3.98 -0.91 8.93
C GLY A 316 4.96 0.21 8.68
N ASN A 317 4.45 1.43 8.74
CA ASN A 317 5.23 2.64 8.56
C ASN A 317 4.83 3.72 9.57
N GLY A 318 5.78 4.58 9.92
CA GLY A 318 5.57 5.71 10.82
C GLY A 318 5.53 5.34 12.31
N LEU A 319 6.09 4.21 12.72
CA LEU A 319 6.26 3.89 14.13
C LEU A 319 7.43 4.71 14.69
N ARG A 320 7.10 5.70 15.52
CA ARG A 320 8.09 6.62 16.09
C ARG A 320 9.09 5.91 17.00
N PRO A 321 10.38 6.29 16.97
CA PRO A 321 11.43 5.66 17.79
C PRO A 321 11.11 5.65 19.28
N GLU A 322 10.49 6.71 19.79
CA GLU A 322 10.19 6.92 21.21
C GLU A 322 9.17 5.90 21.74
N ILE A 323 8.17 5.56 20.92
CA ILE A 323 7.12 4.63 21.33
C ILE A 323 7.41 3.17 20.93
N TRP A 324 8.35 2.94 20.00
CA TRP A 324 8.65 1.60 19.49
C TRP A 324 9.01 0.59 20.59
N PRO A 325 9.99 0.84 21.48
CA PRO A 325 10.32 -0.11 22.54
C PRO A 325 9.15 -0.35 23.50
N GLY A 326 8.42 0.72 23.85
CA GLY A 326 7.24 0.62 24.72
C GLY A 326 6.15 -0.25 24.11
N PHE A 327 5.84 -0.05 22.82
CA PHE A 327 4.86 -0.84 22.08
C PHE A 327 5.30 -2.32 21.99
N GLN A 328 6.53 -2.58 21.60
CA GLN A 328 7.06 -3.92 21.44
C GLN A 328 7.06 -4.70 22.76
N ASN A 329 7.50 -4.06 23.85
CA ASN A 329 7.60 -4.70 25.16
C ASN A 329 6.23 -4.90 25.81
N ARG A 330 5.36 -3.88 25.81
CA ARG A 330 4.04 -3.98 26.44
C ARG A 330 3.21 -5.11 25.82
N PHE A 331 3.21 -5.19 24.51
CA PHE A 331 2.40 -6.17 23.80
C PHE A 331 3.14 -7.45 23.43
N ALA A 332 4.38 -7.62 23.90
CA ALA A 332 5.21 -8.81 23.62
C ALA A 332 5.29 -9.17 22.12
N ILE A 333 5.40 -8.16 21.25
CA ILE A 333 5.48 -8.36 19.80
C ILE A 333 6.87 -8.91 19.43
N PRO A 334 6.98 -10.13 18.88
CA PRO A 334 8.28 -10.75 18.61
C PRO A 334 9.10 -10.00 17.56
N GLN A 335 8.44 -9.50 16.50
CA GLN A 335 9.10 -8.82 15.40
C GLN A 335 8.27 -7.64 14.89
N ILE A 336 8.90 -6.48 14.81
CA ILE A 336 8.36 -5.28 14.15
C ILE A 336 9.23 -5.02 12.92
N ILE A 337 8.57 -4.84 11.78
CA ILE A 337 9.21 -4.46 10.51
C ILE A 337 8.66 -3.10 10.10
N GLU A 338 9.53 -2.10 10.10
CA GLU A 338 9.20 -0.82 9.51
C GLU A 338 9.53 -0.86 8.02
N PHE A 339 8.70 -0.23 7.20
CA PHE A 339 8.96 -0.09 5.77
C PHE A 339 8.75 1.35 5.30
N TYR A 340 9.34 1.68 4.18
CA TYR A 340 9.14 2.94 3.48
C TYR A 340 8.87 2.68 2.00
N GLY A 341 7.92 3.40 1.43
CA GLY A 341 7.65 3.37 0.00
C GLY A 341 6.50 4.30 -0.39
N ALA A 342 6.59 4.85 -1.59
CA ALA A 342 5.50 5.61 -2.20
C ALA A 342 4.66 4.68 -3.09
N THR A 343 3.34 4.87 -3.07
CA THR A 343 2.39 4.05 -3.86
C THR A 343 2.77 4.03 -5.34
N GLU A 344 3.02 5.21 -5.91
CA GLU A 344 3.42 5.41 -7.30
C GLU A 344 4.91 5.20 -7.56
N GLY A 345 5.74 5.34 -6.53
CA GLY A 345 7.21 5.37 -6.63
C GLY A 345 7.86 4.00 -6.81
N ASN A 346 9.15 4.02 -7.07
CA ASN A 346 9.99 2.82 -7.21
C ASN A 346 11.04 2.68 -6.10
N VAL A 347 10.96 3.52 -5.06
CA VAL A 347 11.75 3.40 -3.83
C VAL A 347 10.96 2.55 -2.86
N ALA A 348 11.53 1.42 -2.44
CA ALA A 348 10.97 0.56 -1.42
C ALA A 348 12.09 0.09 -0.50
N LEU A 349 11.93 0.33 0.79
CA LEU A 349 12.88 -0.03 1.84
C LEU A 349 12.13 -0.79 2.93
N ASP A 350 12.78 -1.76 3.54
CA ASP A 350 12.26 -2.46 4.72
C ASP A 350 13.36 -2.68 5.75
N ASN A 351 12.96 -2.73 7.01
CA ASN A 351 13.81 -2.90 8.19
C ASN A 351 13.50 -4.24 8.90
N PRO A 352 13.90 -5.37 8.32
CA PRO A 352 13.67 -6.68 8.91
C PRO A 352 14.50 -6.94 10.17
N ASP A 353 15.48 -6.08 10.43
CA ASP A 353 16.37 -6.18 11.58
C ASP A 353 15.73 -5.63 12.87
N GLY A 354 14.61 -4.89 12.75
CA GLY A 354 13.97 -4.24 13.90
C GLY A 354 14.85 -3.13 14.51
N LYS A 355 15.70 -2.47 13.69
CA LYS A 355 16.50 -1.32 14.14
C LYS A 355 15.58 -0.15 14.44
N VAL A 356 15.43 0.19 15.70
CA VAL A 356 14.56 1.29 16.16
C VAL A 356 14.84 2.57 15.39
N GLY A 357 13.79 3.22 14.89
CA GLY A 357 13.84 4.46 14.12
C GLY A 357 14.24 4.32 12.65
N SER A 358 14.77 3.16 12.21
CA SER A 358 15.12 2.97 10.81
C SER A 358 13.91 2.50 10.00
N ILE A 359 13.73 3.08 8.82
CA ILE A 359 12.68 2.73 7.84
C ILE A 359 13.13 1.71 6.80
N GLY A 360 14.40 1.30 6.84
CA GLY A 360 14.93 0.29 5.94
C GLY A 360 16.45 0.22 5.91
N ARG A 361 16.97 -0.82 5.26
CA ARG A 361 18.41 -1.03 5.17
C ARG A 361 18.85 -1.45 3.76
N VAL A 362 19.82 -0.74 3.22
CA VAL A 362 20.54 -1.09 1.98
C VAL A 362 22.05 -1.09 2.26
N PRO A 363 22.66 -2.25 2.54
CA PRO A 363 24.11 -2.37 2.67
C PRO A 363 24.82 -1.98 1.37
N ASP A 364 26.07 -1.53 1.45
CA ASP A 364 26.82 -1.05 0.29
C ASP A 364 26.95 -2.10 -0.83
N TYR A 365 27.12 -3.39 -0.46
CA TYR A 365 27.19 -4.47 -1.44
C TYR A 365 25.87 -4.71 -2.22
N MET A 366 24.74 -4.17 -1.73
CA MET A 366 23.43 -4.26 -2.40
C MET A 366 23.03 -3.00 -3.18
N ARG A 367 23.80 -1.92 -3.11
CA ARG A 367 23.47 -0.64 -3.74
C ARG A 367 23.24 -0.74 -5.25
N ASN A 368 23.92 -1.66 -5.93
CA ASN A 368 23.75 -1.87 -7.37
C ASN A 368 22.48 -2.69 -7.71
N VAL A 369 21.94 -3.41 -6.75
CA VAL A 369 20.68 -4.17 -6.88
C VAL A 369 19.49 -3.31 -6.48
N ILE A 370 19.59 -2.64 -5.33
CA ILE A 370 18.59 -1.70 -4.82
C ILE A 370 19.03 -0.29 -5.19
N LYS A 371 18.46 0.21 -6.29
CA LYS A 371 18.88 1.47 -6.90
C LYS A 371 18.19 2.67 -6.24
N THR A 372 18.27 2.76 -4.90
CA THR A 372 17.87 3.94 -4.12
C THR A 372 19.11 4.73 -3.76
N ARG A 373 19.05 6.06 -3.92
CA ARG A 373 20.13 7.01 -3.58
C ARG A 373 19.57 8.19 -2.82
N LEU A 374 20.44 8.86 -2.08
CA LEU A 374 20.18 10.17 -1.49
C LEU A 374 21.02 11.21 -2.23
N VAL A 375 20.37 12.23 -2.74
CA VAL A 375 21.06 13.36 -3.39
C VAL A 375 21.03 14.57 -2.48
N ARG A 376 22.14 15.31 -2.43
CA ARG A 376 22.26 16.57 -1.68
C ARG A 376 21.18 17.54 -2.15
N PHE A 377 20.58 18.20 -1.17
CA PHE A 377 19.40 19.01 -1.40
C PHE A 377 19.60 20.43 -0.88
N ASP A 378 19.27 21.41 -1.69
CA ASP A 378 19.23 22.81 -1.27
C ASP A 378 17.82 23.14 -0.77
N PHE A 379 17.74 23.44 0.52
CA PHE A 379 16.48 23.72 1.21
C PHE A 379 15.90 25.10 0.87
N GLU A 380 16.69 26.03 0.35
CA GLU A 380 16.21 27.36 -0.03
C GLU A 380 15.53 27.33 -1.41
N SER A 381 16.18 26.68 -2.35
CA SER A 381 15.64 26.53 -3.73
C SER A 381 14.73 25.32 -3.90
N GLU A 382 14.62 24.46 -2.88
CA GLU A 382 13.91 23.18 -2.94
C GLU A 382 14.32 22.28 -4.13
N THR A 383 15.63 22.28 -4.43
CA THR A 383 16.17 21.53 -5.57
C THR A 383 17.40 20.69 -5.18
N PRO A 384 17.62 19.56 -5.89
CA PRO A 384 18.86 18.81 -5.76
C PRO A 384 20.09 19.62 -6.19
N ILE A 385 21.16 19.56 -5.38
CA ILE A 385 22.43 20.25 -5.66
C ILE A 385 23.15 19.53 -6.79
N ARG A 386 23.58 20.30 -7.83
CA ARG A 386 24.32 19.82 -8.98
C ARG A 386 25.77 20.32 -8.96
N ASN A 387 26.69 19.49 -9.44
CA ASN A 387 28.10 19.83 -9.62
C ASN A 387 28.32 20.68 -10.90
N ALA A 388 29.57 21.08 -11.15
CA ALA A 388 29.94 21.90 -12.30
C ALA A 388 29.64 21.23 -13.67
N GLN A 389 29.49 19.90 -13.71
CA GLN A 389 29.14 19.13 -14.90
C GLN A 389 27.61 18.98 -15.08
N GLY A 390 26.81 19.52 -14.15
CA GLY A 390 25.35 19.50 -14.18
C GLY A 390 24.74 18.23 -13.57
N PHE A 391 25.51 17.31 -12.98
CA PHE A 391 25.03 16.11 -12.33
C PHE A 391 24.77 16.33 -10.82
N CYS A 392 23.82 15.60 -10.26
CA CYS A 392 23.54 15.65 -8.83
C CYS A 392 24.69 15.09 -8.00
N THR A 393 24.88 15.63 -6.81
CA THR A 393 25.85 15.14 -5.83
C THR A 393 25.17 14.19 -4.86
N GLU A 394 25.73 12.97 -4.71
CA GLU A 394 25.25 12.02 -3.72
C GLU A 394 25.62 12.46 -2.29
N CYS A 395 24.72 12.22 -1.33
CA CYS A 395 24.96 12.50 0.10
C CYS A 395 26.07 11.62 0.69
N ALA A 396 26.84 12.17 1.60
CA ALA A 396 27.70 11.42 2.49
C ALA A 396 26.87 10.61 3.52
N HIS A 397 27.55 9.77 4.32
CA HIS A 397 26.89 9.14 5.46
C HIS A 397 26.42 10.21 6.45
N ASP A 398 25.21 9.97 6.98
CA ASP A 398 24.52 10.85 7.94
C ASP A 398 24.14 12.25 7.39
N GLU A 399 24.40 12.53 6.12
CA GLU A 399 23.92 13.74 5.44
C GLU A 399 22.46 13.56 5.01
N VAL A 400 21.65 14.59 5.22
CA VAL A 400 20.23 14.62 4.82
C VAL A 400 20.12 14.99 3.34
N GLY A 401 19.29 14.27 2.59
CA GLY A 401 19.02 14.58 1.20
C GLY A 401 17.75 13.95 0.67
N GLU A 402 17.36 14.34 -0.54
CA GLU A 402 16.19 13.77 -1.18
C GLU A 402 16.43 12.32 -1.61
N ALA A 403 15.52 11.44 -1.22
CA ALA A 403 15.54 10.04 -1.66
C ALA A 403 15.02 9.92 -3.10
N ILE A 404 15.80 9.24 -3.94
CA ILE A 404 15.46 9.00 -5.34
C ILE A 404 15.64 7.53 -5.72
N GLY A 405 14.85 7.06 -6.68
CA GLY A 405 14.91 5.70 -7.21
C GLY A 405 15.16 5.69 -8.71
N LYS A 406 16.16 4.92 -9.17
CA LYS A 406 16.47 4.82 -10.62
C LYS A 406 15.27 4.26 -11.38
N ILE A 407 14.83 4.97 -12.40
CA ILE A 407 13.79 4.49 -13.32
C ILE A 407 14.46 3.59 -14.35
N ASP A 408 13.99 2.35 -14.44
CA ASP A 408 14.39 1.39 -15.48
C ASP A 408 13.15 0.61 -15.97
N ASP A 409 13.29 -0.04 -17.12
CA ASP A 409 12.16 -0.69 -17.79
C ASP A 409 11.70 -2.00 -17.12
N VAL A 410 12.46 -2.55 -16.19
CA VAL A 410 12.24 -3.90 -15.66
C VAL A 410 11.89 -3.90 -14.19
N ARG A 411 12.72 -3.32 -13.33
CA ARG A 411 12.57 -3.39 -11.87
C ARG A 411 12.25 -2.07 -11.22
N GLY A 412 12.72 -0.98 -11.78
CA GLY A 412 12.56 0.39 -11.30
C GLY A 412 11.48 1.16 -12.06
N ARG A 413 10.53 0.48 -12.70
CA ARG A 413 9.52 1.15 -13.52
C ARG A 413 8.67 2.10 -12.69
N PHE A 414 8.58 3.34 -13.16
CA PHE A 414 7.66 4.34 -12.67
C PHE A 414 6.47 4.41 -13.64
N GLU A 415 5.28 4.05 -13.17
CA GLU A 415 4.09 3.96 -14.02
C GLU A 415 3.32 5.28 -14.10
N GLY A 416 3.71 6.25 -13.28
CA GLY A 416 3.17 7.61 -13.31
C GLY A 416 1.71 7.70 -12.83
N TYR A 417 1.14 8.84 -13.16
CA TYR A 417 -0.25 9.17 -12.85
C TYR A 417 -1.10 9.15 -14.13
N SER A 418 -2.42 9.20 -13.95
CA SER A 418 -3.37 9.35 -15.07
C SER A 418 -3.12 10.62 -15.88
N LYS A 419 -2.61 11.70 -15.24
CA LYS A 419 -2.21 12.95 -15.91
C LYS A 419 -0.69 12.96 -16.14
N GLY A 420 -0.25 13.09 -17.40
CA GLY A 420 1.17 13.08 -17.78
C GLY A 420 1.99 14.19 -17.14
N ALA A 421 1.44 15.39 -16.98
CA ALA A 421 2.11 16.53 -16.37
C ALA A 421 2.50 16.25 -14.88
N ASP A 422 1.68 15.51 -14.14
CA ASP A 422 1.99 15.10 -12.77
C ASP A 422 3.11 14.06 -12.73
N THR A 423 3.19 13.22 -13.75
CA THR A 423 4.25 12.22 -13.93
C THR A 423 5.61 12.89 -14.14
N GLU A 424 5.70 13.86 -15.06
CA GLU A 424 6.95 14.54 -15.38
C GLU A 424 7.54 15.30 -14.18
N LYS A 425 6.72 15.90 -13.33
CA LYS A 425 7.18 16.57 -12.09
C LYS A 425 7.90 15.66 -11.12
N LYS A 426 7.68 14.34 -11.20
CA LYS A 426 8.31 13.33 -10.35
C LYS A 426 9.55 12.69 -10.98
N ILE A 427 9.99 13.14 -12.16
CA ILE A 427 11.16 12.59 -12.86
C ILE A 427 12.30 13.59 -12.79
N LEU A 428 13.42 13.18 -12.19
CA LEU A 428 14.69 13.90 -12.20
C LEU A 428 15.58 13.28 -13.29
N ARG A 429 16.06 14.10 -14.21
CA ARG A 429 16.88 13.68 -15.36
C ARG A 429 18.32 14.10 -15.19
N ASP A 430 19.24 13.39 -15.86
CA ASP A 430 20.68 13.66 -15.84
C ASP A 430 21.21 13.77 -14.40
N VAL A 431 20.95 12.70 -13.60
CA VAL A 431 21.26 12.70 -12.17
C VAL A 431 22.72 12.36 -11.91
N PHE A 432 23.19 11.22 -12.39
CA PHE A 432 24.57 10.76 -12.22
C PHE A 432 25.27 10.52 -13.56
N GLU A 433 24.51 10.37 -14.64
CA GLU A 433 24.99 10.18 -16.01
C GLU A 433 24.00 10.79 -17.00
N LYS A 434 24.48 11.21 -18.17
CA LYS A 434 23.65 11.80 -19.21
C LYS A 434 22.59 10.80 -19.68
N GLY A 435 21.32 11.22 -19.65
CA GLY A 435 20.18 10.43 -20.11
C GLY A 435 19.58 9.49 -19.05
N ASP A 436 20.14 9.42 -17.83
CA ASP A 436 19.49 8.67 -16.76
C ASP A 436 18.24 9.41 -16.23
N ALA A 437 17.32 8.65 -15.65
CA ALA A 437 16.09 9.17 -15.08
C ALA A 437 15.84 8.53 -13.71
N TRP A 438 15.43 9.35 -12.77
CA TRP A 438 15.18 8.95 -11.39
C TRP A 438 13.85 9.49 -10.90
N PHE A 439 13.12 8.66 -10.17
CA PHE A 439 11.89 9.06 -9.48
C PHE A 439 12.24 9.88 -8.24
N ARG A 440 11.61 11.03 -8.09
CA ARG A 440 11.69 11.89 -6.91
C ARG A 440 10.62 11.47 -5.90
N THR A 441 11.02 11.09 -4.71
CA THR A 441 10.06 10.78 -3.65
C THR A 441 9.40 12.05 -3.11
N GLY A 442 10.17 13.13 -3.00
CA GLY A 442 9.77 14.33 -2.28
C GLY A 442 9.96 14.20 -0.77
N ASP A 443 10.71 13.18 -0.34
CA ASP A 443 11.01 12.92 1.06
C ASP A 443 12.52 13.07 1.33
N LEU A 444 12.84 13.67 2.45
CA LEU A 444 14.20 13.84 2.96
C LEU A 444 14.54 12.68 3.88
N LEU A 445 15.59 11.98 3.56
CA LEU A 445 16.09 10.85 4.33
C LEU A 445 17.56 11.06 4.71
N ARG A 446 18.01 10.33 5.72
CA ARG A 446 19.40 10.18 6.12
C ARG A 446 19.80 8.72 6.07
N ARG A 447 21.04 8.41 5.67
CA ARG A 447 21.58 7.04 5.62
C ARG A 447 22.85 6.96 6.45
N ASP A 448 22.91 6.04 7.43
CA ASP A 448 24.10 5.82 8.23
C ASP A 448 25.16 4.94 7.53
N ALA A 449 26.35 4.85 8.13
CA ALA A 449 27.47 4.04 7.62
C ALA A 449 27.20 2.53 7.59
N HIS A 450 26.13 2.05 8.24
CA HIS A 450 25.68 0.64 8.20
C HIS A 450 24.60 0.36 7.16
N GLY A 451 24.21 1.41 6.42
CA GLY A 451 23.19 1.35 5.37
C GLY A 451 21.76 1.44 5.85
N TYR A 452 21.51 1.81 7.12
CA TYR A 452 20.16 2.10 7.60
C TYR A 452 19.71 3.48 7.17
N PHE A 453 18.46 3.55 6.70
CA PHE A 453 17.78 4.79 6.33
C PHE A 453 16.85 5.25 7.43
N TYR A 454 16.81 6.56 7.62
CA TYR A 454 15.95 7.24 8.59
C TYR A 454 15.17 8.33 7.87
N PHE A 455 13.86 8.38 8.14
CA PHE A 455 13.00 9.45 7.64
C PHE A 455 13.32 10.74 8.43
N VAL A 456 13.42 11.85 7.72
CA VAL A 456 13.65 13.17 8.33
C VAL A 456 12.38 14.00 8.19
N ASP A 457 11.97 14.33 6.94
CA ASP A 457 10.74 15.08 6.68
C ASP A 457 10.37 15.03 5.20
N ARG A 458 9.27 15.69 4.84
CA ARG A 458 8.91 15.94 3.45
C ARG A 458 9.46 17.26 2.96
N ILE A 459 9.79 17.32 1.67
CA ILE A 459 10.12 18.58 1.01
C ILE A 459 8.88 19.48 1.06
N GLY A 460 9.07 20.74 1.53
CA GLY A 460 7.99 21.69 1.76
C GLY A 460 7.43 21.71 3.19
N ASP A 461 7.71 20.67 4.00
CA ASP A 461 7.32 20.64 5.42
C ASP A 461 8.49 21.05 6.35
N THR A 462 9.70 21.27 5.80
CA THR A 462 10.86 21.75 6.54
C THR A 462 10.87 23.29 6.53
N PHE A 463 11.16 23.93 7.65
CA PHE A 463 11.28 25.37 7.75
C PHE A 463 12.64 25.79 8.34
N ARG A 464 13.00 27.06 8.14
CA ARG A 464 14.26 27.62 8.65
C ARG A 464 14.04 28.42 9.93
N TRP A 465 14.78 28.08 10.99
CA TRP A 465 14.74 28.80 12.24
C TRP A 465 16.16 29.17 12.69
N LYS A 466 16.44 30.47 12.79
CA LYS A 466 17.76 31.03 13.18
C LYS A 466 18.95 30.47 12.38
N GLY A 467 18.70 30.17 11.07
CA GLY A 467 19.73 29.64 10.17
C GLY A 467 19.81 28.12 10.11
N GLU A 468 19.11 27.40 10.99
CA GLU A 468 19.05 25.95 11.01
C GLU A 468 17.79 25.47 10.27
N ASN A 469 17.90 24.33 9.56
CA ASN A 469 16.74 23.65 8.98
C ASN A 469 16.08 22.80 10.06
N VAL A 470 14.81 23.05 10.31
CA VAL A 470 14.01 22.36 11.32
C VAL A 470 12.90 21.58 10.61
N ALA A 471 12.83 20.28 10.86
CA ALA A 471 11.75 19.45 10.39
C ALA A 471 10.48 19.70 11.22
N THR A 472 9.32 19.78 10.56
CA THR A 472 8.04 19.92 11.30
C THR A 472 7.81 18.74 12.22
N SER A 473 8.27 17.55 11.82
CA SER A 473 8.25 16.33 12.62
C SER A 473 9.05 16.45 13.92
N GLU A 474 10.25 17.06 13.91
CA GLU A 474 11.08 17.26 15.12
C GLU A 474 10.38 18.15 16.14
N VAL A 475 9.72 19.22 15.68
CA VAL A 475 8.96 20.10 16.57
C VAL A 475 7.71 19.41 17.10
N ALA A 476 6.99 18.68 16.25
CA ALA A 476 5.82 17.91 16.66
C ALA A 476 6.20 16.84 17.71
N GLU A 477 7.33 16.16 17.52
CA GLU A 477 7.86 15.18 18.48
C GLU A 477 8.20 15.83 19.83
N ALA A 478 8.93 16.95 19.81
CA ALA A 478 9.29 17.68 21.03
C ALA A 478 8.06 18.14 21.82
N ILE A 479 7.00 18.59 21.12
CA ILE A 479 5.74 18.99 21.76
C ILE A 479 4.96 17.77 22.28
N SER A 480 4.98 16.66 21.55
CA SER A 480 4.17 15.46 21.86
C SER A 480 4.60 14.74 23.13
N VAL A 481 5.82 14.95 23.63
CA VAL A 481 6.29 14.38 24.90
C VAL A 481 5.79 15.15 26.13
N PHE A 482 5.19 16.33 25.92
CA PHE A 482 4.69 17.14 27.04
C PHE A 482 3.42 16.49 27.65
N PRO A 483 3.34 16.33 28.99
CA PRO A 483 2.20 15.73 29.66
C PRO A 483 0.87 16.43 29.29
N GLY A 484 -0.12 15.67 28.83
CA GLY A 484 -1.43 16.18 28.43
C GLY A 484 -1.58 16.52 26.95
N VAL A 485 -0.51 16.54 26.16
CA VAL A 485 -0.58 16.68 24.70
C VAL A 485 -0.95 15.33 24.11
N LYS A 486 -2.07 15.29 23.37
CA LYS A 486 -2.52 14.09 22.67
C LYS A 486 -1.93 13.99 21.26
N GLU A 487 -1.79 15.12 20.60
CA GLU A 487 -1.30 15.23 19.22
C GLU A 487 -0.75 16.63 19.00
N ALA A 488 0.32 16.76 18.24
CA ALA A 488 0.91 18.01 17.81
C ALA A 488 1.09 17.98 16.29
N ASN A 489 0.53 18.98 15.60
CA ASN A 489 0.72 19.21 14.19
C ASN A 489 1.46 20.55 14.00
N VAL A 490 2.54 20.52 13.23
CA VAL A 490 3.36 21.72 12.93
C VAL A 490 3.29 21.97 11.44
N TYR A 491 2.98 23.19 11.06
CA TYR A 491 2.89 23.62 9.67
C TYR A 491 3.24 25.09 9.53
N GLY A 492 3.73 25.47 8.35
CA GLY A 492 3.98 26.87 8.03
C GLY A 492 2.66 27.64 7.81
N VAL A 493 2.66 28.91 8.18
CA VAL A 493 1.55 29.87 7.99
C VAL A 493 1.96 30.95 7.02
#